data_0d1179df540c70370401873126cca7c2
#
_entry.id   0d1179df540c70370401873126cca7c2
#
_cell.length_a   1.000
_cell.length_b   1.000
_cell.length_c   1.000
_cell.angle_alpha   90.00
_cell.angle_beta   90.00
_cell.angle_gamma   90.00
#
_symmetry.space_group_name_H-M   'P 1'
#
loop_
_entity.id
_entity.type
_entity.pdbx_description
1 polymer ?
#
loop_
_entity_poly.entity_id
_entity_poly.type
_entity_poly.pdbx_seq_one_letter_code
_entity_poly.pdbx_strand_id
1 'polypeptide(L)'
;SEEPITVTSSQTREVDALPGAPEVVPLRTMQSQAGPVTGTYVGSKISSLSGELNVLKGTLSSQNNEFQALLNTTTQNSQRYHAIIAAISARLQIGTTPGNPVLNSQWQSAQAELDRVFQDTSRLSELSNRVAANSALANYLVEATRAAFGIQGAVDEDHRQLSVLEDDVNRTVVSIDRLLNEVNETIARQNNYATAERRNLTALALAISNGEAFGPNLS
;
A
#
# COMPACT_ATOMS: atom_id res chain seq x y z
N SER A 1 -57.26 4.04 -6.53
CA SER A 1 -56.39 3.19 -5.70
C SER A 1 -55.13 2.86 -6.49
N GLU A 2 -54.10 3.67 -6.30
CA GLU A 2 -52.76 3.42 -6.88
C GLU A 2 -51.87 2.94 -5.76
N GLU A 3 -51.33 1.73 -5.93
CA GLU A 3 -50.32 1.18 -5.04
C GLU A 3 -48.94 1.75 -5.44
N PRO A 4 -48.03 2.07 -4.51
CA PRO A 4 -46.69 2.56 -4.83
C PRO A 4 -45.76 1.41 -5.20
N ILE A 5 -45.08 1.58 -6.33
CA ILE A 5 -44.05 0.68 -6.84
C ILE A 5 -42.81 0.82 -5.94
N THR A 6 -42.48 -0.26 -5.25
CA THR A 6 -41.22 -0.40 -4.48
C THR A 6 -40.07 -0.58 -5.47
N VAL A 7 -39.19 0.40 -5.54
CA VAL A 7 -37.93 0.29 -6.28
C VAL A 7 -36.94 -0.57 -5.46
N THR A 8 -36.74 -1.77 -5.93
CA THR A 8 -35.73 -2.71 -5.39
C THR A 8 -34.34 -2.16 -5.69
N SER A 9 -33.57 -1.97 -4.63
CA SER A 9 -32.19 -1.52 -4.68
C SER A 9 -31.34 -2.41 -5.58
N SER A 10 -30.60 -1.75 -6.45
CA SER A 10 -29.60 -2.35 -7.34
C SER A 10 -28.56 -3.11 -6.54
N GLN A 11 -28.44 -4.40 -6.84
CA GLN A 11 -27.32 -5.23 -6.42
C GLN A 11 -26.04 -4.60 -6.94
N THR A 12 -25.20 -4.11 -6.04
CA THR A 12 -23.80 -3.82 -6.33
C THR A 12 -23.13 -5.13 -6.73
N ARG A 13 -22.76 -5.20 -7.98
CA ARG A 13 -21.99 -6.29 -8.54
C ARG A 13 -20.66 -6.34 -7.80
N GLU A 14 -20.49 -7.36 -6.99
CA GLU A 14 -19.22 -7.69 -6.34
C GLU A 14 -18.19 -7.91 -7.44
N VAL A 15 -17.24 -6.99 -7.55
CA VAL A 15 -16.12 -7.13 -8.47
C VAL A 15 -15.21 -8.18 -7.85
N ASP A 16 -15.13 -9.33 -8.51
CA ASP A 16 -14.26 -10.43 -8.15
C ASP A 16 -12.84 -9.90 -7.87
N ALA A 17 -12.44 -9.93 -6.60
CA ALA A 17 -11.12 -9.53 -6.17
C ALA A 17 -10.10 -10.50 -6.76
N LEU A 18 -9.11 -9.97 -7.47
CA LEU A 18 -7.97 -10.73 -7.96
C LEU A 18 -7.36 -11.57 -6.82
N PRO A 19 -7.14 -12.88 -7.02
CA PRO A 19 -6.56 -13.72 -5.97
C PRO A 19 -5.16 -13.24 -5.63
N GLY A 20 -4.99 -12.77 -4.39
CA GLY A 20 -3.72 -12.27 -3.86
C GLY A 20 -3.68 -10.78 -3.49
N ALA A 21 -4.79 -10.06 -3.61
CA ALA A 21 -4.87 -8.72 -3.03
C ALA A 21 -4.88 -8.82 -1.49
N PRO A 22 -3.99 -8.10 -0.76
CA PRO A 22 -4.01 -8.11 0.70
C PRO A 22 -5.33 -7.55 1.19
N GLU A 23 -5.97 -8.26 2.10
CA GLU A 23 -7.18 -7.80 2.78
C GLU A 23 -6.89 -6.50 3.51
N VAL A 24 -7.52 -5.42 3.08
CA VAL A 24 -7.35 -4.10 3.68
C VAL A 24 -8.07 -4.08 5.02
N VAL A 25 -7.35 -4.37 6.08
CA VAL A 25 -7.85 -4.13 7.43
C VAL A 25 -7.69 -2.64 7.74
N PRO A 26 -8.78 -1.89 7.89
CA PRO A 26 -8.67 -0.47 8.21
C PRO A 26 -7.94 -0.31 9.55
N LEU A 27 -6.85 0.46 9.53
CA LEU A 27 -6.21 0.94 10.76
C LEU A 27 -7.22 1.82 11.48
N ARG A 28 -7.91 1.26 12.47
CA ARG A 28 -8.74 2.06 13.37
C ARG A 28 -7.79 2.92 14.19
N THR A 29 -7.72 4.19 13.86
CA THR A 29 -7.11 5.22 14.72
C THR A 29 -7.97 5.36 15.97
N MET A 30 -7.75 4.49 16.96
CA MET A 30 -8.24 4.77 18.30
C MET A 30 -7.37 5.89 18.83
N GLN A 31 -7.91 7.10 18.88
CA GLN A 31 -7.28 8.18 19.61
C GLN A 31 -7.16 7.74 21.06
N SER A 32 -5.95 7.72 21.59
CA SER A 32 -5.71 7.58 23.00
C SER A 32 -6.37 8.77 23.69
N GLN A 33 -7.50 8.54 24.35
CA GLN A 33 -8.13 9.60 25.14
C GLN A 33 -7.21 9.87 26.32
N ALA A 34 -6.72 11.10 26.40
CA ALA A 34 -6.01 11.56 27.56
C ALA A 34 -6.89 11.34 28.80
N GLY A 35 -6.37 10.61 29.77
CA GLY A 35 -7.04 10.45 31.05
C GLY A 35 -7.13 11.77 31.85
N PRO A 36 -7.81 11.77 33.02
CA PRO A 36 -7.94 12.95 33.85
C PRO A 36 -6.55 13.48 34.26
N VAL A 37 -6.44 14.82 34.34
CA VAL A 37 -5.19 15.49 34.76
C VAL A 37 -4.95 15.19 36.24
N THR A 38 -3.76 14.63 36.56
CA THR A 38 -3.39 14.29 37.94
C THR A 38 -2.62 15.42 38.67
N GLY A 39 -2.11 16.39 37.94
CA GLY A 39 -1.32 17.51 38.48
C GLY A 39 0.11 17.11 38.91
N THR A 40 0.51 15.87 38.69
CA THR A 40 1.86 15.39 39.00
C THR A 40 2.84 15.63 37.87
N TYR A 41 4.15 15.57 38.17
CA TYR A 41 5.19 15.58 37.12
C TYR A 41 5.02 14.38 36.16
N VAL A 42 4.71 13.21 36.71
CA VAL A 42 4.45 11.98 35.89
C VAL A 42 3.24 12.20 34.98
N GLY A 43 2.17 12.79 35.48
CA GLY A 43 1.00 13.14 34.66
C GLY A 43 1.34 14.07 33.50
N SER A 44 2.20 15.06 33.73
CA SER A 44 2.73 15.92 32.67
C SER A 44 3.56 15.15 31.65
N LYS A 45 4.38 14.20 32.09
CA LYS A 45 5.17 13.32 31.21
C LYS A 45 4.28 12.42 30.36
N ILE A 46 3.23 11.84 30.97
CA ILE A 46 2.23 11.02 30.27
C ILE A 46 1.55 11.84 29.17
N SER A 47 1.14 13.07 29.47
CA SER A 47 0.51 13.96 28.50
C SER A 47 1.42 14.26 27.31
N SER A 48 2.71 14.51 27.56
CA SER A 48 3.71 14.74 26.52
C SER A 48 3.90 13.49 25.64
N LEU A 49 4.09 12.30 26.26
CA LEU A 49 4.28 11.05 25.52
C LEU A 49 3.03 10.65 24.74
N SER A 50 1.85 10.86 25.29
CA SER A 50 0.58 10.63 24.59
C SER A 50 0.42 11.52 23.38
N GLY A 51 0.84 12.78 23.47
CA GLY A 51 0.87 13.73 22.36
C GLY A 51 1.79 13.27 21.23
N GLU A 52 3.00 12.84 21.58
CA GLU A 52 3.96 12.30 20.59
C GLU A 52 3.43 11.00 19.94
N LEU A 53 2.80 10.12 20.71
CA LEU A 53 2.18 8.91 20.19
C LEU A 53 1.04 9.24 19.22
N ASN A 54 0.20 10.21 19.52
CA ASN A 54 -0.89 10.62 18.64
C ASN A 54 -0.37 11.19 17.32
N VAL A 55 0.72 11.95 17.34
CA VAL A 55 1.39 12.41 16.12
C VAL A 55 1.92 11.23 15.30
N LEU A 56 2.56 10.26 15.95
CA LEU A 56 3.06 9.04 15.29
C LEU A 56 1.92 8.23 14.66
N LYS A 57 0.80 8.05 15.36
CA LYS A 57 -0.39 7.38 14.83
C LYS A 57 -0.96 8.09 13.61
N GLY A 58 -1.02 9.43 13.65
CA GLY A 58 -1.46 10.26 12.52
C GLY A 58 -0.56 10.09 11.30
N THR A 59 0.76 10.08 11.50
CA THR A 59 1.76 9.83 10.46
C THR A 59 1.58 8.44 9.86
N LEU A 60 1.42 7.43 10.69
CA LEU A 60 1.23 6.04 10.25
C LEU A 60 -0.07 5.87 9.45
N SER A 61 -1.16 6.50 9.89
CA SER A 61 -2.43 6.52 9.15
C SER A 61 -2.29 7.16 7.77
N SER A 62 -1.59 8.29 7.68
CA SER A 62 -1.29 8.97 6.42
C SER A 62 -0.45 8.11 5.49
N GLN A 63 0.56 7.43 6.01
CA GLN A 63 1.42 6.52 5.25
C GLN A 63 0.64 5.28 4.75
N ASN A 64 -0.26 4.75 5.55
CA ASN A 64 -1.15 3.67 5.13
C ASN A 64 -2.06 4.12 3.98
N ASN A 65 -2.63 5.31 4.05
CA ASN A 65 -3.45 5.87 2.97
C ASN A 65 -2.62 6.08 1.69
N GLU A 66 -1.39 6.55 1.81
CA GLU A 66 -0.46 6.68 0.69
C GLU A 66 -0.16 5.31 0.05
N PHE A 67 0.06 4.30 0.88
CA PHE A 67 0.26 2.92 0.41
C PHE A 67 -0.94 2.41 -0.40
N GLN A 68 -2.16 2.59 0.10
CA GLN A 68 -3.37 2.21 -0.62
C GLN A 68 -3.53 2.98 -1.94
N ALA A 69 -3.21 4.26 -1.96
CA ALA A 69 -3.26 5.07 -3.18
C ALA A 69 -2.23 4.59 -4.22
N LEU A 70 -1.01 4.24 -3.80
CA LEU A 70 0.01 3.67 -4.67
C LEU A 70 -0.39 2.30 -5.24
N LEU A 71 -1.00 1.43 -4.42
CA LEU A 71 -1.54 0.16 -4.90
C LEU A 71 -2.59 0.35 -5.99
N ASN A 72 -3.53 1.28 -5.79
CA ASN A 72 -4.57 1.60 -6.77
C ASN A 72 -3.96 2.13 -8.07
N THR A 73 -3.01 3.05 -7.97
CA THR A 73 -2.31 3.63 -9.13
C THR A 73 -1.57 2.55 -9.92
N THR A 74 -0.83 1.68 -9.24
CA THR A 74 -0.10 0.59 -9.88
C THR A 74 -1.05 -0.40 -10.56
N THR A 75 -2.17 -0.73 -9.92
CA THR A 75 -3.20 -1.58 -10.52
C THR A 75 -3.75 -0.99 -11.81
N GLN A 76 -4.04 0.30 -11.83
CA GLN A 76 -4.52 0.99 -13.03
C GLN A 76 -3.45 1.02 -14.13
N ASN A 77 -2.20 1.29 -13.80
CA ASN A 77 -1.08 1.28 -14.75
C ASN A 77 -0.89 -0.12 -15.36
N SER A 78 -0.97 -1.17 -14.54
CA SER A 78 -0.88 -2.55 -14.99
C SER A 78 -2.04 -2.95 -15.88
N GLN A 79 -3.27 -2.54 -15.57
CA GLN A 79 -4.44 -2.80 -16.40
C GLN A 79 -4.32 -2.14 -17.78
N ARG A 80 -3.85 -0.89 -17.84
CA ARG A 80 -3.59 -0.21 -19.12
C ARG A 80 -2.50 -0.91 -19.92
N TYR A 81 -1.42 -1.32 -19.25
CA TYR A 81 -0.35 -2.10 -19.87
C TYR A 81 -0.90 -3.38 -20.51
N HIS A 82 -1.62 -4.20 -19.75
CA HIS A 82 -2.17 -5.47 -20.26
C HIS A 82 -3.18 -5.29 -21.39
N ALA A 83 -3.98 -4.23 -21.35
CA ALA A 83 -4.92 -3.92 -22.44
C ALA A 83 -4.17 -3.64 -23.76
N ILE A 84 -3.06 -2.90 -23.69
CA ILE A 84 -2.23 -2.61 -24.85
C ILE A 84 -1.55 -3.90 -25.38
N ILE A 85 -0.98 -4.71 -24.49
CA ILE A 85 -0.37 -5.99 -24.82
C ILE A 85 -1.36 -6.93 -25.49
N ALA A 86 -2.57 -7.02 -24.98
CA ALA A 86 -3.63 -7.83 -25.57
C ALA A 86 -3.99 -7.40 -27.00
N ALA A 87 -4.07 -6.07 -27.22
CA ALA A 87 -4.35 -5.52 -28.55
C ALA A 87 -3.25 -5.84 -29.56
N ILE A 88 -1.98 -5.68 -29.18
CA ILE A 88 -0.83 -6.04 -30.01
C ILE A 88 -0.83 -7.55 -30.32
N SER A 89 -0.99 -8.37 -29.29
CA SER A 89 -0.97 -9.84 -29.42
C SER A 89 -2.08 -10.36 -30.34
N ALA A 90 -3.29 -9.80 -30.22
CA ALA A 90 -4.41 -10.16 -31.09
C ALA A 90 -4.10 -9.85 -32.56
N ARG A 91 -3.47 -8.71 -32.83
CA ARG A 91 -3.09 -8.33 -34.20
C ARG A 91 -2.00 -9.22 -34.77
N LEU A 92 -1.01 -9.58 -33.96
CA LEU A 92 0.08 -10.47 -34.36
C LEU A 92 -0.40 -11.89 -34.63
N GLN A 93 -1.42 -12.38 -33.93
CA GLN A 93 -2.00 -13.71 -34.17
C GLN A 93 -2.65 -13.82 -35.55
N ILE A 94 -3.25 -12.73 -36.03
CA ILE A 94 -3.82 -12.66 -37.39
C ILE A 94 -2.72 -12.52 -38.44
N GLY A 95 -1.59 -11.96 -38.06
CA GLY A 95 -0.52 -11.54 -38.95
C GLY A 95 -0.68 -10.09 -39.40
N THR A 96 0.44 -9.42 -39.63
CA THR A 96 0.49 -8.01 -40.05
C THR A 96 1.77 -7.75 -40.84
N THR A 97 1.87 -6.57 -41.42
CA THR A 97 3.09 -6.12 -42.07
C THR A 97 4.28 -6.12 -41.07
N PRO A 98 5.43 -6.69 -41.41
CA PRO A 98 6.62 -6.62 -40.59
C PRO A 98 6.95 -5.17 -40.21
N GLY A 99 7.23 -4.91 -38.94
CA GLY A 99 7.54 -3.56 -38.45
C GLY A 99 6.37 -2.58 -38.50
N ASN A 100 5.13 -3.06 -38.41
CA ASN A 100 3.93 -2.23 -38.48
C ASN A 100 4.02 -1.01 -37.55
N PRO A 101 3.93 0.24 -38.11
CA PRO A 101 4.09 1.46 -37.30
C PRO A 101 3.04 1.61 -36.18
N VAL A 102 1.81 1.13 -36.38
CA VAL A 102 0.75 1.18 -35.37
C VAL A 102 1.11 0.30 -34.18
N LEU A 103 1.61 -0.92 -34.44
CA LEU A 103 2.05 -1.84 -33.39
C LEU A 103 3.31 -1.33 -32.65
N ASN A 104 4.24 -0.71 -33.37
CA ASN A 104 5.39 -0.06 -32.76
C ASN A 104 4.97 1.08 -31.81
N SER A 105 4.00 1.90 -32.23
CA SER A 105 3.46 2.96 -31.38
C SER A 105 2.76 2.41 -30.13
N GLN A 106 1.98 1.34 -30.29
CA GLN A 106 1.34 0.65 -29.16
C GLN A 106 2.36 0.03 -28.21
N TRP A 107 3.43 -0.55 -28.73
CA TRP A 107 4.54 -1.09 -27.94
C TRP A 107 5.21 0.00 -27.10
N GLN A 108 5.48 1.17 -27.68
CA GLN A 108 6.01 2.32 -26.95
C GLN A 108 5.07 2.77 -25.83
N SER A 109 3.76 2.75 -26.07
CA SER A 109 2.76 3.06 -25.04
C SER A 109 2.75 2.02 -23.92
N ALA A 110 2.87 0.73 -24.24
CA ALA A 110 3.01 -0.34 -23.25
C ALA A 110 4.28 -0.17 -22.41
N GLN A 111 5.40 0.17 -23.05
CA GLN A 111 6.66 0.46 -22.35
C GLN A 111 6.49 1.63 -21.38
N ALA A 112 5.82 2.70 -21.79
CA ALA A 112 5.57 3.85 -20.93
C ALA A 112 4.71 3.48 -19.70
N GLU A 113 3.69 2.63 -19.84
CA GLU A 113 2.89 2.15 -18.71
C GLU A 113 3.71 1.26 -17.77
N LEU A 114 4.58 0.41 -18.30
CA LEU A 114 5.48 -0.41 -17.49
C LEU A 114 6.52 0.44 -16.74
N ASP A 115 7.04 1.49 -17.36
CA ASP A 115 7.94 2.44 -16.70
C ASP A 115 7.24 3.16 -15.53
N ARG A 116 5.95 3.45 -15.65
CA ARG A 116 5.15 3.98 -14.52
C ARG A 116 5.05 2.99 -13.37
N VAL A 117 4.92 1.70 -13.65
CA VAL A 117 4.95 0.66 -12.61
C VAL A 117 6.30 0.66 -11.87
N PHE A 118 7.41 0.81 -12.58
CA PHE A 118 8.72 0.95 -11.94
C PHE A 118 8.84 2.22 -11.09
N GLN A 119 8.27 3.35 -11.55
CA GLN A 119 8.23 4.59 -10.77
C GLN A 119 7.38 4.43 -9.50
N ASP A 120 6.24 3.75 -9.59
CA ASP A 120 5.39 3.45 -8.43
C ASP A 120 6.14 2.58 -7.42
N THR A 121 6.93 1.61 -7.88
CA THR A 121 7.78 0.77 -7.01
C THR A 121 8.86 1.61 -6.31
N SER A 122 9.44 2.59 -6.98
CA SER A 122 10.40 3.53 -6.35
C SER A 122 9.72 4.36 -5.26
N ARG A 123 8.50 4.84 -5.49
CA ARG A 123 7.70 5.55 -4.48
C ARG A 123 7.35 4.66 -3.28
N LEU A 124 7.07 3.38 -3.51
CA LEU A 124 6.88 2.41 -2.43
C LEU A 124 8.16 2.23 -1.60
N SER A 125 9.33 2.23 -2.24
CA SER A 125 10.62 2.15 -1.53
C SER A 125 10.87 3.38 -0.66
N GLU A 126 10.54 4.57 -1.14
CA GLU A 126 10.60 5.80 -0.34
C GLU A 126 9.62 5.75 0.85
N LEU A 127 8.41 5.25 0.63
CA LEU A 127 7.43 5.05 1.69
C LEU A 127 7.94 4.03 2.73
N SER A 128 8.52 2.91 2.29
CA SER A 128 9.12 1.90 3.18
C SER A 128 10.16 2.52 4.10
N ASN A 129 11.04 3.38 3.57
CA ASN A 129 12.06 4.07 4.35
C ASN A 129 11.43 5.01 5.40
N ARG A 130 10.38 5.73 5.05
CA ARG A 130 9.67 6.61 5.99
C ARG A 130 8.92 5.83 7.07
N VAL A 131 8.31 4.70 6.72
CA VAL A 131 7.66 3.81 7.69
C VAL A 131 8.70 3.21 8.64
N ALA A 132 9.85 2.76 8.12
CA ALA A 132 10.94 2.23 8.93
C ALA A 132 11.48 3.28 9.92
N ALA A 133 11.56 4.54 9.54
CA ALA A 133 11.99 5.62 10.42
C ALA A 133 11.06 5.81 11.64
N ASN A 134 9.77 5.48 11.52
CA ASN A 134 8.83 5.53 12.65
C ASN A 134 9.19 4.55 13.77
N SER A 135 9.90 3.46 13.46
CA SER A 135 10.31 2.47 14.46
C SER A 135 11.25 3.08 15.51
N ALA A 136 12.10 4.03 15.13
CA ALA A 136 12.98 4.71 16.08
C ALA A 136 12.18 5.54 17.10
N LEU A 137 11.18 6.30 16.64
CA LEU A 137 10.31 7.07 17.53
C LEU A 137 9.46 6.14 18.41
N ALA A 138 8.91 5.07 17.85
CA ALA A 138 8.12 4.10 18.61
C ALA A 138 8.97 3.44 19.72
N ASN A 139 10.21 3.06 19.44
CA ASN A 139 11.12 2.51 20.42
C ASN A 139 11.46 3.51 21.52
N TYR A 140 11.68 4.77 21.15
CA TYR A 140 11.85 5.85 22.13
C TYR A 140 10.62 5.95 23.05
N LEU A 141 9.40 5.92 22.50
CA LEU A 141 8.17 5.97 23.29
C LEU A 141 8.01 4.76 24.21
N VAL A 142 8.41 3.56 23.78
CA VAL A 142 8.43 2.36 24.63
C VAL A 142 9.34 2.58 25.84
N GLU A 143 10.58 3.00 25.61
CA GLU A 143 11.57 3.19 26.67
C GLU A 143 11.19 4.36 27.60
N ALA A 144 10.71 5.49 27.05
CA ALA A 144 10.27 6.62 27.83
C ALA A 144 9.06 6.29 28.73
N THR A 145 8.12 5.52 28.21
CA THR A 145 6.94 5.06 28.98
C THR A 145 7.36 4.14 30.11
N ARG A 146 8.26 3.20 29.85
CA ARG A 146 8.82 2.31 30.88
C ARG A 146 9.57 3.08 31.96
N ALA A 147 10.39 4.04 31.58
CA ALA A 147 11.13 4.87 32.51
C ALA A 147 10.20 5.70 33.40
N ALA A 148 9.05 6.15 32.88
CA ALA A 148 8.08 6.92 33.63
C ALA A 148 7.47 6.17 34.81
N PHE A 149 7.35 4.84 34.75
CA PHE A 149 6.90 4.01 35.89
C PHE A 149 7.80 4.12 37.13
N GLY A 150 9.10 4.39 36.95
CA GLY A 150 10.08 4.51 38.02
C GLY A 150 10.18 5.91 38.62
N ILE A 151 9.49 6.90 38.11
CA ILE A 151 9.55 8.29 38.62
C ILE A 151 8.82 8.40 39.94
N GLN A 152 9.47 8.99 40.95
CA GLN A 152 8.87 9.22 42.26
C GLN A 152 7.80 10.32 42.20
N GLY A 153 6.80 10.21 43.09
CA GLY A 153 5.71 11.17 43.17
C GLY A 153 4.51 10.86 42.26
N ALA A 154 4.54 9.72 41.57
CA ALA A 154 3.39 9.21 40.81
C ALA A 154 2.24 8.78 41.76
N VAL A 155 1.02 9.04 41.34
CA VAL A 155 -0.19 8.54 42.01
C VAL A 155 -0.75 7.32 41.27
N ASP A 156 -1.69 6.60 41.87
CA ASP A 156 -2.26 5.38 41.27
C ASP A 156 -2.85 5.64 39.87
N GLU A 157 -3.48 6.77 39.68
CA GLU A 157 -4.01 7.16 38.37
C GLU A 157 -2.91 7.35 37.31
N ASP A 158 -1.74 7.88 37.70
CA ASP A 158 -0.58 7.97 36.81
C ASP A 158 -0.14 6.57 36.35
N HIS A 159 -0.04 5.62 37.28
CA HIS A 159 0.34 4.24 36.95
C HIS A 159 -0.70 3.57 36.05
N ARG A 160 -1.99 3.83 36.27
CA ARG A 160 -3.05 3.33 35.39
C ARG A 160 -2.92 3.90 33.98
N GLN A 161 -2.72 5.21 33.86
CA GLN A 161 -2.55 5.88 32.55
C GLN A 161 -1.27 5.43 31.84
N LEU A 162 -0.18 5.22 32.54
CA LEU A 162 1.05 4.67 31.99
C LEU A 162 0.84 3.25 31.42
N SER A 163 0.08 2.41 32.11
CA SER A 163 -0.23 1.06 31.61
C SER A 163 -1.03 1.11 30.31
N VAL A 164 -2.01 2.01 30.21
CA VAL A 164 -2.79 2.24 28.99
C VAL A 164 -1.91 2.76 27.87
N LEU A 165 -1.02 3.71 28.18
CA LEU A 165 -0.07 4.28 27.23
C LEU A 165 0.91 3.21 26.72
N GLU A 166 1.46 2.38 27.60
CA GLU A 166 2.37 1.28 27.22
C GLU A 166 1.68 0.31 26.25
N ASP A 167 0.46 -0.10 26.53
CA ASP A 167 -0.31 -0.96 25.63
C ASP A 167 -0.51 -0.33 24.26
N ASP A 168 -0.81 0.97 24.23
CA ASP A 168 -1.07 1.70 22.99
C ASP A 168 0.21 1.90 22.17
N VAL A 169 1.33 2.19 22.83
CA VAL A 169 2.65 2.24 22.17
C VAL A 169 3.00 0.87 21.57
N ASN A 170 2.81 -0.20 22.31
CA ASN A 170 3.12 -1.56 21.83
C ASN A 170 2.24 -1.95 20.63
N ARG A 171 0.96 -1.60 20.63
CA ARG A 171 0.08 -1.80 19.46
C ARG A 171 0.55 -1.00 18.26
N THR A 172 1.05 0.19 18.48
CA THR A 172 1.57 1.06 17.42
C THR A 172 2.85 0.47 16.82
N VAL A 173 3.75 -0.11 17.63
CA VAL A 173 4.92 -0.86 17.14
C VAL A 173 4.50 -1.99 16.22
N VAL A 174 3.51 -2.79 16.62
CA VAL A 174 2.99 -3.90 15.79
C VAL A 174 2.39 -3.37 14.48
N SER A 175 1.69 -2.25 14.52
CA SER A 175 1.12 -1.63 13.32
C SER A 175 2.19 -1.12 12.35
N ILE A 176 3.29 -0.56 12.85
CA ILE A 176 4.44 -0.15 12.05
C ILE A 176 5.07 -1.35 11.35
N ASP A 177 5.35 -2.41 12.10
CA ASP A 177 5.96 -3.63 11.56
C ASP A 177 5.09 -4.27 10.49
N ARG A 178 3.77 -4.31 10.71
CA ARG A 178 2.84 -4.84 9.72
C ARG A 178 2.82 -4.00 8.44
N LEU A 179 2.70 -2.69 8.54
CA LEU A 179 2.72 -1.82 7.36
C LEU A 179 4.05 -1.94 6.60
N LEU A 180 5.17 -1.97 7.32
CA LEU A 180 6.50 -2.13 6.73
C LEU A 180 6.62 -3.45 5.96
N ASN A 181 6.15 -4.54 6.53
CA ASN A 181 6.14 -5.84 5.88
C ASN A 181 5.27 -5.86 4.63
N GLU A 182 4.05 -5.32 4.69
CA GLU A 182 3.13 -5.24 3.56
C GLU A 182 3.71 -4.42 2.40
N VAL A 183 4.34 -3.28 2.70
CA VAL A 183 5.00 -2.44 1.69
C VAL A 183 6.18 -3.19 1.05
N ASN A 184 7.04 -3.81 1.85
CA ASN A 184 8.22 -4.54 1.35
C ASN A 184 7.85 -5.78 0.52
N GLU A 185 6.83 -6.52 0.91
CA GLU A 185 6.30 -7.64 0.12
C GLU A 185 5.72 -7.16 -1.21
N THR A 186 5.03 -6.02 -1.20
CA THR A 186 4.50 -5.41 -2.42
C THR A 186 5.61 -4.98 -3.36
N ILE A 187 6.68 -4.35 -2.85
CA ILE A 187 7.87 -3.99 -3.64
C ILE A 187 8.47 -5.23 -4.30
N ALA A 188 8.65 -6.31 -3.55
CA ALA A 188 9.20 -7.55 -4.09
C ALA A 188 8.34 -8.15 -5.21
N ARG A 189 7.02 -8.22 -5.00
CA ARG A 189 6.07 -8.70 -6.02
C ARG A 189 6.09 -7.84 -7.28
N GLN A 190 6.08 -6.52 -7.12
CA GLN A 190 6.08 -5.59 -8.27
C GLN A 190 7.39 -5.63 -9.04
N ASN A 191 8.53 -5.73 -8.37
CA ASN A 191 9.82 -5.88 -9.03
C ASN A 191 9.88 -7.17 -9.87
N ASN A 192 9.41 -8.28 -9.33
CA ASN A 192 9.36 -9.55 -10.04
C ASN A 192 8.44 -9.48 -11.26
N TYR A 193 7.24 -8.92 -11.08
CA TYR A 193 6.28 -8.72 -12.15
C TYR A 193 6.83 -7.82 -13.26
N ALA A 194 7.33 -6.63 -12.92
CA ALA A 194 7.82 -5.67 -13.90
C ALA A 194 9.05 -6.19 -14.66
N THR A 195 9.92 -6.95 -13.98
CA THR A 195 11.07 -7.59 -14.64
C THR A 195 10.64 -8.68 -15.63
N ALA A 196 9.64 -9.48 -15.28
CA ALA A 196 9.09 -10.49 -16.19
C ALA A 196 8.42 -9.83 -17.41
N GLU A 197 7.63 -8.77 -17.18
CA GLU A 197 6.95 -8.04 -18.25
C GLU A 197 7.93 -7.29 -19.17
N ARG A 198 9.05 -6.81 -18.66
CA ARG A 198 10.10 -6.22 -19.51
C ARG A 198 10.68 -7.23 -20.49
N ARG A 199 10.87 -8.48 -20.07
CA ARG A 199 11.27 -9.58 -20.96
C ARG A 199 10.21 -9.88 -22.00
N ASN A 200 8.94 -9.89 -21.61
CA ASN A 200 7.82 -10.10 -22.52
C ASN A 200 7.74 -8.98 -23.56
N LEU A 201 7.96 -7.73 -23.17
CA LEU A 201 8.01 -6.59 -24.09
C LEU A 201 9.15 -6.73 -25.11
N THR A 202 10.32 -7.20 -24.70
CA THR A 202 11.44 -7.45 -25.62
C THR A 202 11.09 -8.53 -26.65
N ALA A 203 10.47 -9.62 -26.23
CA ALA A 203 9.99 -10.66 -27.12
C ALA A 203 8.91 -10.13 -28.09
N LEU A 204 8.03 -9.29 -27.60
CA LEU A 204 6.95 -8.70 -28.40
C LEU A 204 7.50 -7.72 -29.46
N ALA A 205 8.55 -6.96 -29.15
CA ALA A 205 9.22 -6.10 -30.13
C ALA A 205 9.75 -6.91 -31.31
N LEU A 206 10.33 -8.09 -31.04
CA LEU A 206 10.81 -8.99 -32.07
C LEU A 206 9.66 -9.57 -32.92
N ALA A 207 8.54 -9.95 -32.28
CA ALA A 207 7.34 -10.41 -32.98
C ALA A 207 6.75 -9.33 -33.89
N ILE A 208 6.73 -8.07 -33.46
CA ILE A 208 6.29 -6.93 -34.29
C ILE A 208 7.21 -6.75 -35.50
N SER A 209 8.53 -6.88 -35.31
CA SER A 209 9.49 -6.76 -36.38
C SER A 209 9.30 -7.83 -37.48
N ASN A 210 8.81 -9.01 -37.10
CA ASN A 210 8.53 -10.12 -38.03
C ASN A 210 7.10 -10.11 -38.56
N GLY A 211 6.21 -9.36 -37.94
CA GLY A 211 4.79 -9.23 -38.32
C GLY A 211 3.91 -10.43 -37.94
N GLU A 212 4.41 -11.32 -37.09
CA GLU A 212 3.70 -12.50 -36.61
C GLU A 212 4.11 -12.89 -35.20
N ALA A 213 3.17 -13.50 -34.48
CA ALA A 213 3.43 -14.03 -33.15
C ALA A 213 4.38 -15.24 -33.25
N PHE A 214 5.46 -15.22 -32.43
CA PHE A 214 6.22 -16.43 -32.14
C PHE A 214 5.41 -17.28 -31.16
N GLY A 215 4.48 -18.06 -31.68
CA GLY A 215 3.89 -19.16 -30.95
C GLY A 215 4.65 -20.44 -31.24
N PRO A 216 4.70 -21.44 -30.33
CA PRO A 216 5.09 -22.76 -30.74
C PRO A 216 4.12 -23.21 -31.83
N ASN A 217 4.61 -23.41 -33.04
CA ASN A 217 3.86 -24.17 -34.03
C ASN A 217 3.70 -25.57 -33.45
N LEU A 218 2.59 -25.78 -32.81
CA LEU A 218 2.12 -27.11 -32.48
C LEU A 218 1.61 -27.71 -33.77
N SER A 219 2.54 -28.23 -34.55
CA SER A 219 2.24 -29.22 -35.55
C SER A 219 2.07 -30.57 -34.90
#